data_092753202c65f69ee5f4410e1bdb7f46
#
_entry.id   092753202c65f69ee5f4410e1bdb7f46
#
_cell.length_a   1.000
_cell.length_b   1.000
_cell.length_c   1.000
_cell.angle_alpha   90.00
_cell.angle_beta   90.00
_cell.angle_gamma   90.00
#
_symmetry.space_group_name_H-M   'P 1'
#
loop_
_entity.id
_entity.type
_entity.pdbx_description
1 polymer ?
#
loop_
_entity_poly.entity_id
_entity_poly.type
_entity_poly.pdbx_seq_one_letter_code
_entity_poly.pdbx_strand_id
1 'polypeptide(L)'
;MKGRLRREDRLFFTEQIALLLAAGVSIIPALELLINSAKKRSLRDFLIILKEGVKAGSSISSVLIRCKSSFSTLYIALVEVGEVSGKLPEMFSYLGAIERDRLSALKSIRKALMYPMIVIVVAIGVLLFILIAVVPTFEMLYQSSGVELPIITQRVLAFSRFLLSKRGGWVLIYLILFIVSMRIVLRRSDYLRNQIDRKILKIPMVGELLLTSFNAGFSQVVGVMLASGIPLVKAIQLYEMGVANTHVKQQLVSLRAALERGDSFYSVAKTQNIFSDVALTLISVGEVSGKLVAVLDRSGSYHADIVTQKVDAFIALIDPLSLIFIGGIVGVILVALYLPMFSMGMAI
;
A
#
# COMPACT_ATOMS: atom_id res chain seq x y z
N MET A 1 4.00 -5.55 -25.48
CA MET A 1 4.47 -6.36 -24.34
C MET A 1 3.29 -7.04 -23.68
N LYS A 2 3.17 -8.38 -23.70
CA LYS A 2 2.02 -9.15 -23.15
C LYS A 2 2.17 -9.48 -21.64
N GLY A 3 2.79 -8.65 -20.84
CA GLY A 3 2.87 -8.91 -19.38
C GLY A 3 3.43 -7.75 -18.59
N ARG A 4 2.85 -7.53 -17.41
CA ARG A 4 3.36 -6.58 -16.42
C ARG A 4 4.60 -7.17 -15.75
N LEU A 5 5.72 -6.42 -15.64
CA LEU A 5 6.87 -6.82 -14.84
C LEU A 5 6.46 -7.01 -13.37
N ARG A 6 6.94 -8.07 -12.75
CA ARG A 6 6.79 -8.24 -11.30
C ARG A 6 7.58 -7.17 -10.57
N ARG A 7 7.16 -6.80 -9.38
CA ARG A 7 7.84 -5.77 -8.57
C ARG A 7 9.30 -6.12 -8.28
N GLU A 8 9.59 -7.38 -8.04
CA GLU A 8 10.95 -7.87 -7.82
C GLU A 8 11.86 -7.73 -9.05
N ASP A 9 11.30 -7.99 -10.25
CA ASP A 9 12.04 -7.86 -11.50
C ASP A 9 12.30 -6.39 -11.84
N ARG A 10 11.36 -5.50 -11.50
CA ARG A 10 11.54 -4.05 -11.64
C ARG A 10 12.61 -3.53 -10.69
N LEU A 11 12.57 -3.94 -9.41
CA LEU A 11 13.61 -3.59 -8.43
C LEU A 11 14.97 -4.04 -8.92
N PHE A 12 15.11 -5.31 -9.33
CA PHE A 12 16.35 -5.85 -9.87
C PHE A 12 16.88 -5.02 -11.04
N PHE A 13 16.02 -4.71 -12.02
CA PHE A 13 16.40 -3.83 -13.13
C PHE A 13 16.92 -2.49 -12.65
N THR A 14 16.15 -1.82 -11.76
CA THR A 14 16.44 -0.47 -11.28
C THR A 14 17.77 -0.41 -10.51
N GLU A 15 18.02 -1.38 -9.64
CA GLU A 15 19.26 -1.43 -8.85
C GLU A 15 20.48 -1.78 -9.71
N GLN A 16 20.35 -2.74 -10.61
CA GLN A 16 21.46 -3.15 -11.43
C GLN A 16 21.84 -2.09 -12.46
N ILE A 17 20.86 -1.42 -13.07
CA ILE A 17 21.13 -0.33 -14.00
C ILE A 17 21.78 0.86 -13.26
N ALA A 18 21.31 1.19 -12.04
CA ALA A 18 21.92 2.22 -11.21
C ALA A 18 23.42 1.93 -10.94
N LEU A 19 23.71 0.68 -10.55
CA LEU A 19 25.07 0.24 -10.23
C LEU A 19 26.00 0.31 -11.45
N LEU A 20 25.54 -0.19 -12.61
CA LEU A 20 26.33 -0.18 -13.85
C LEU A 20 26.59 1.24 -14.35
N LEU A 21 25.59 2.11 -14.30
CA LEU A 21 25.75 3.51 -14.69
C LEU A 21 26.64 4.28 -13.72
N ALA A 22 26.54 4.03 -12.41
CA ALA A 22 27.44 4.60 -11.40
C ALA A 22 28.90 4.13 -11.57
N ALA A 23 29.12 2.92 -12.08
CA ALA A 23 30.42 2.40 -12.45
C ALA A 23 30.97 2.96 -13.80
N GLY A 24 30.25 3.88 -14.44
CA GLY A 24 30.63 4.50 -15.69
C GLY A 24 30.31 3.67 -16.94
N VAL A 25 29.58 2.57 -16.81
CA VAL A 25 29.16 1.77 -17.97
C VAL A 25 28.08 2.51 -18.72
N SER A 26 28.22 2.73 -20.01
CA SER A 26 27.23 3.39 -20.83
C SER A 26 25.93 2.53 -20.93
N ILE A 27 24.79 3.18 -21.22
CA ILE A 27 23.44 2.56 -21.11
C ILE A 27 23.28 1.30 -21.96
N ILE A 28 23.78 1.28 -23.23
CA ILE A 28 23.60 0.14 -24.13
C ILE A 28 24.37 -1.09 -23.65
N PRO A 29 25.67 -1.04 -23.35
CA PRO A 29 26.39 -2.15 -22.72
C PRO A 29 25.81 -2.58 -21.39
N ALA A 30 25.33 -1.65 -20.56
CA ALA A 30 24.68 -1.98 -19.30
C ALA A 30 23.40 -2.83 -19.52
N LEU A 31 22.57 -2.46 -20.50
CA LEU A 31 21.39 -3.25 -20.88
C LEU A 31 21.76 -4.63 -21.45
N GLU A 32 22.85 -4.74 -22.20
CA GLU A 32 23.33 -6.03 -22.71
C GLU A 32 23.76 -6.99 -21.58
N LEU A 33 24.51 -6.48 -20.61
CA LEU A 33 24.86 -7.25 -19.41
C LEU A 33 23.62 -7.73 -18.65
N LEU A 34 22.62 -6.86 -18.51
CA LEU A 34 21.37 -7.21 -17.84
C LEU A 34 20.54 -8.25 -18.63
N ILE A 35 20.52 -8.18 -19.96
CA ILE A 35 19.84 -9.17 -20.82
C ILE A 35 20.48 -10.56 -20.62
N ASN A 36 21.81 -10.63 -20.56
CA ASN A 36 22.53 -11.88 -20.38
C ASN A 36 22.33 -12.47 -18.97
N SER A 37 22.19 -11.64 -17.95
CA SER A 37 21.93 -12.05 -16.56
C SER A 37 20.46 -12.32 -16.23
N ALA A 38 19.53 -11.90 -17.11
CA ALA A 38 18.10 -12.01 -16.88
C ALA A 38 17.62 -13.46 -16.93
N LYS A 39 17.24 -14.03 -15.76
CA LYS A 39 16.72 -15.41 -15.63
C LYS A 39 15.26 -15.54 -16.12
N LYS A 40 14.46 -14.48 -16.02
CA LYS A 40 13.04 -14.50 -16.37
C LYS A 40 12.80 -13.94 -17.75
N ARG A 41 12.02 -14.64 -18.56
CA ARG A 41 11.68 -14.23 -19.92
C ARG A 41 11.03 -12.84 -19.97
N SER A 42 10.09 -12.54 -19.05
CA SER A 42 9.43 -11.25 -19.01
C SER A 42 10.37 -10.05 -18.79
N LEU A 43 11.41 -10.25 -17.97
CA LEU A 43 12.45 -9.25 -17.74
C LEU A 43 13.34 -9.11 -18.97
N ARG A 44 13.76 -10.23 -19.54
CA ARG A 44 14.61 -10.25 -20.76
C ARG A 44 13.91 -9.56 -21.92
N ASP A 45 12.63 -9.87 -22.17
CA ASP A 45 11.85 -9.26 -23.27
C ASP A 45 11.74 -7.74 -23.07
N PHE A 46 11.52 -7.29 -21.83
CA PHE A 46 11.49 -5.87 -21.49
C PHE A 46 12.86 -5.20 -21.78
N LEU A 47 13.95 -5.80 -21.33
CA LEU A 47 15.30 -5.26 -21.53
C LEU A 47 15.68 -5.17 -23.02
N ILE A 48 15.27 -6.15 -23.82
CA ILE A 48 15.46 -6.12 -25.28
C ILE A 48 14.69 -4.94 -25.89
N ILE A 49 13.42 -4.76 -25.53
CA ILE A 49 12.62 -3.63 -26.03
C ILE A 49 13.27 -2.30 -25.63
N LEU A 50 13.75 -2.19 -24.39
CA LEU A 50 14.40 -0.98 -23.91
C LEU A 50 15.71 -0.73 -24.68
N LYS A 51 16.56 -1.76 -24.85
CA LYS A 51 17.81 -1.66 -25.60
C LYS A 51 17.58 -1.21 -27.05
N GLU A 52 16.62 -1.86 -27.76
CA GLU A 52 16.33 -1.52 -29.15
C GLU A 52 15.78 -0.09 -29.29
N GLY A 53 14.93 0.34 -28.35
CA GLY A 53 14.41 1.70 -28.35
C GLY A 53 15.51 2.74 -28.13
N VAL A 54 16.41 2.52 -27.17
CA VAL A 54 17.53 3.43 -26.92
C VAL A 54 18.53 3.41 -28.08
N LYS A 55 18.81 2.24 -28.66
CA LYS A 55 19.68 2.11 -29.85
C LYS A 55 19.11 2.83 -31.07
N ALA A 56 17.77 2.90 -31.19
CA ALA A 56 17.06 3.67 -32.21
C ALA A 56 16.97 5.18 -31.92
N GLY A 57 17.64 5.68 -30.87
CA GLY A 57 17.66 7.10 -30.50
C GLY A 57 16.47 7.55 -29.64
N SER A 58 15.60 6.64 -29.17
CA SER A 58 14.54 7.00 -28.24
C SER A 58 15.09 7.21 -26.84
N SER A 59 14.53 8.17 -26.06
CA SER A 59 14.86 8.30 -24.63
C SER A 59 14.38 7.10 -23.83
N ILE A 60 15.06 6.76 -22.74
CA ILE A 60 14.67 5.67 -21.82
C ILE A 60 13.25 5.92 -21.31
N SER A 61 12.97 7.15 -20.87
CA SER A 61 11.65 7.59 -20.39
C SER A 61 10.56 7.36 -21.43
N SER A 62 10.80 7.66 -22.70
CA SER A 62 9.83 7.44 -23.79
C SER A 62 9.53 5.95 -24.02
N VAL A 63 10.54 5.08 -23.89
CA VAL A 63 10.33 3.63 -23.97
C VAL A 63 9.57 3.12 -22.75
N LEU A 64 9.87 3.62 -21.55
CA LEU A 64 9.14 3.28 -20.32
C LEU A 64 7.66 3.70 -20.37
N ILE A 65 7.33 4.81 -21.02
CA ILE A 65 5.94 5.23 -21.27
C ILE A 65 5.16 4.15 -22.03
N ARG A 66 5.76 3.48 -22.98
CA ARG A 66 5.11 2.36 -23.71
C ARG A 66 4.87 1.15 -22.80
N CYS A 67 5.56 1.08 -21.65
CA CYS A 67 5.46 0.04 -20.63
C CYS A 67 4.72 0.51 -19.35
N LYS A 68 3.76 1.45 -19.46
CA LYS A 68 3.01 2.09 -18.33
C LYS A 68 2.41 1.10 -17.33
N SER A 69 2.09 -0.11 -17.71
CA SER A 69 1.57 -1.13 -16.80
C SER A 69 2.59 -1.58 -15.74
N SER A 70 3.88 -1.36 -15.99
CA SER A 70 4.99 -1.80 -15.13
C SER A 70 5.62 -0.68 -14.32
N PHE A 71 5.59 0.56 -14.80
CA PHE A 71 6.26 1.71 -14.19
C PHE A 71 5.23 2.79 -13.83
N SER A 72 5.39 3.43 -12.66
CA SER A 72 4.54 4.55 -12.25
C SER A 72 4.91 5.82 -13.03
N THR A 73 3.97 6.77 -13.08
CA THR A 73 4.22 8.07 -13.71
C THR A 73 5.41 8.79 -13.06
N LEU A 74 5.51 8.73 -11.73
CA LEU A 74 6.65 9.30 -11.01
C LEU A 74 7.99 8.62 -11.38
N TYR A 75 7.99 7.30 -11.53
CA TYR A 75 9.19 6.57 -11.96
C TYR A 75 9.68 7.08 -13.31
N ILE A 76 8.77 7.19 -14.28
CA ILE A 76 9.08 7.65 -15.64
C ILE A 76 9.56 9.10 -15.61
N ALA A 77 8.91 9.96 -14.83
CA ALA A 77 9.30 11.38 -14.69
C ALA A 77 10.72 11.53 -14.09
N LEU A 78 11.08 10.73 -13.08
CA LEU A 78 12.43 10.75 -12.50
C LEU A 78 13.49 10.26 -13.48
N VAL A 79 13.19 9.24 -14.29
CA VAL A 79 14.10 8.80 -15.35
C VAL A 79 14.28 9.90 -16.41
N GLU A 80 13.19 10.57 -16.83
CA GLU A 80 13.25 11.70 -17.75
C GLU A 80 14.13 12.83 -17.21
N VAL A 81 13.95 13.16 -15.92
CA VAL A 81 14.81 14.11 -15.21
C VAL A 81 16.28 13.71 -15.28
N GLY A 82 16.58 12.43 -14.99
CA GLY A 82 17.94 11.90 -15.04
C GLY A 82 18.55 11.95 -16.45
N GLU A 83 17.74 11.72 -17.50
CA GLU A 83 18.17 11.85 -18.89
C GLU A 83 18.52 13.29 -19.26
N VAL A 84 17.64 14.24 -18.93
CA VAL A 84 17.83 15.65 -19.28
C VAL A 84 18.98 16.28 -18.49
N SER A 85 19.12 15.92 -17.21
CA SER A 85 20.18 16.48 -16.35
C SER A 85 21.52 15.73 -16.42
N GLY A 86 21.58 14.59 -17.13
CA GLY A 86 22.77 13.72 -17.15
C GLY A 86 23.01 12.96 -15.84
N LYS A 87 22.05 12.94 -14.92
CA LYS A 87 22.13 12.31 -13.58
C LYS A 87 21.32 11.02 -13.48
N LEU A 88 21.38 10.21 -14.54
CA LEU A 88 20.69 8.90 -14.56
C LEU A 88 21.12 7.96 -13.42
N PRO A 89 22.42 7.85 -13.07
CA PRO A 89 22.85 6.97 -11.98
C PRO A 89 22.17 7.31 -10.66
N GLU A 90 22.11 8.60 -10.32
CA GLU A 90 21.49 9.09 -9.08
C GLU A 90 19.99 8.85 -9.08
N MET A 91 19.30 9.10 -10.20
CA MET A 91 17.86 8.87 -10.33
C MET A 91 17.51 7.38 -10.22
N PHE A 92 18.26 6.50 -10.86
CA PHE A 92 18.05 5.06 -10.73
C PHE A 92 18.40 4.55 -9.34
N SER A 93 19.44 5.05 -8.70
CA SER A 93 19.80 4.71 -7.32
C SER A 93 18.67 5.07 -6.36
N TYR A 94 18.12 6.28 -6.50
CA TYR A 94 17.01 6.76 -5.72
C TYR A 94 15.73 5.93 -5.96
N LEU A 95 15.40 5.65 -7.21
CA LEU A 95 14.27 4.79 -7.58
C LEU A 95 14.42 3.37 -7.03
N GLY A 96 15.66 2.85 -7.01
CA GLY A 96 15.98 1.56 -6.41
C GLY A 96 15.71 1.54 -4.91
N ALA A 97 16.09 2.59 -4.18
CA ALA A 97 15.82 2.73 -2.76
C ALA A 97 14.30 2.72 -2.48
N ILE A 98 13.51 3.55 -3.19
CA ILE A 98 12.05 3.59 -3.05
C ILE A 98 11.40 2.22 -3.33
N GLU A 99 11.79 1.56 -4.41
CA GLU A 99 11.22 0.26 -4.77
C GLU A 99 11.61 -0.83 -3.77
N ARG A 100 12.82 -0.78 -3.21
CA ARG A 100 13.32 -1.68 -2.16
C ARG A 100 12.52 -1.51 -0.89
N ASP A 101 12.36 -0.28 -0.39
CA ASP A 101 11.64 0.03 0.84
C ASP A 101 10.17 -0.39 0.72
N ARG A 102 9.54 -0.09 -0.42
CA ARG A 102 8.19 -0.52 -0.71
C ARG A 102 8.03 -2.05 -0.74
N LEU A 103 8.98 -2.75 -1.32
CA LEU A 103 8.95 -4.21 -1.39
C LEU A 103 9.22 -4.83 -0.02
N SER A 104 10.15 -4.26 0.75
CA SER A 104 10.46 -4.66 2.12
C SER A 104 9.23 -4.51 3.02
N ALA A 105 8.58 -3.35 3.02
CA ALA A 105 7.36 -3.11 3.80
C ALA A 105 6.25 -4.13 3.44
N LEU A 106 6.05 -4.41 2.15
CA LEU A 106 5.07 -5.40 1.71
C LEU A 106 5.41 -6.82 2.17
N LYS A 107 6.71 -7.19 2.17
CA LYS A 107 7.17 -8.49 2.68
C LYS A 107 6.97 -8.59 4.19
N SER A 108 7.27 -7.54 4.94
CA SER A 108 7.07 -7.49 6.39
C SER A 108 5.60 -7.62 6.76
N ILE A 109 4.70 -6.87 6.12
CA ILE A 109 3.26 -6.98 6.31
C ILE A 109 2.77 -8.40 5.96
N ARG A 110 3.21 -8.96 4.84
CA ARG A 110 2.81 -10.33 4.45
C ARG A 110 3.29 -11.38 5.45
N LYS A 111 4.52 -11.24 5.96
CA LYS A 111 5.09 -12.13 6.98
C LYS A 111 4.30 -12.04 8.28
N ALA A 112 3.97 -10.82 8.72
CA ALA A 112 3.19 -10.59 9.93
C ALA A 112 1.77 -11.14 9.85
N LEU A 113 1.12 -11.04 8.68
CA LEU A 113 -0.24 -11.57 8.45
C LEU A 113 -0.28 -13.10 8.30
N MET A 114 0.84 -13.77 8.09
CA MET A 114 0.85 -15.21 7.82
C MET A 114 0.39 -16.03 9.03
N TYR A 115 0.90 -15.71 10.23
CA TYR A 115 0.51 -16.40 11.46
C TYR A 115 -0.98 -16.19 11.81
N PRO A 116 -1.52 -14.97 11.90
CA PRO A 116 -2.93 -14.74 12.14
C PRO A 116 -3.84 -15.43 11.10
N MET A 117 -3.45 -15.43 9.84
CA MET A 117 -4.24 -16.08 8.77
C MET A 117 -4.32 -17.59 8.97
N ILE A 118 -3.21 -18.25 9.32
CA ILE A 118 -3.19 -19.70 9.60
C ILE A 118 -4.12 -20.00 10.79
N VAL A 119 -4.00 -19.22 11.88
CA VAL A 119 -4.80 -19.45 13.09
C VAL A 119 -6.28 -19.20 12.82
N ILE A 120 -6.65 -18.16 12.06
CA ILE A 120 -8.04 -17.92 11.65
C ILE A 120 -8.59 -19.07 10.80
N VAL A 121 -7.81 -19.58 9.85
CA VAL A 121 -8.23 -20.71 9.00
C VAL A 121 -8.49 -21.95 9.87
N VAL A 122 -7.60 -22.25 10.81
CA VAL A 122 -7.78 -23.38 11.76
C VAL A 122 -9.02 -23.14 12.64
N ALA A 123 -9.17 -21.94 13.21
CA ALA A 123 -10.32 -21.59 14.04
C ALA A 123 -11.66 -21.73 13.29
N ILE A 124 -11.70 -21.25 12.02
CA ILE A 124 -12.88 -21.44 11.17
C ILE A 124 -13.12 -22.92 10.87
N GLY A 125 -12.08 -23.72 10.63
CA GLY A 125 -12.18 -25.15 10.41
C GLY A 125 -12.80 -25.87 11.62
N VAL A 126 -12.31 -25.57 12.81
CA VAL A 126 -12.85 -26.09 14.08
C VAL A 126 -14.30 -25.64 14.31
N LEU A 127 -14.58 -24.35 14.07
CA LEU A 127 -15.94 -23.82 14.14
C LEU A 127 -16.91 -24.59 13.23
N LEU A 128 -16.54 -24.75 11.96
CA LEU A 128 -17.36 -25.47 10.99
C LEU A 128 -17.56 -26.94 11.38
N PHE A 129 -16.52 -27.60 11.88
CA PHE A 129 -16.61 -28.97 12.39
C PHE A 129 -17.62 -29.05 13.55
N ILE A 130 -17.54 -28.16 14.52
CA ILE A 130 -18.46 -28.12 15.65
C ILE A 130 -19.90 -27.86 15.16
N LEU A 131 -20.09 -26.89 14.27
CA LEU A 131 -21.41 -26.54 13.75
C LEU A 131 -22.05 -27.66 12.90
N ILE A 132 -21.25 -28.48 12.20
CA ILE A 132 -21.75 -29.53 11.31
C ILE A 132 -21.88 -30.86 12.03
N ALA A 133 -20.93 -31.22 12.91
CA ALA A 133 -20.87 -32.55 13.53
C ALA A 133 -21.43 -32.55 14.96
N VAL A 134 -21.10 -31.54 15.77
CA VAL A 134 -21.42 -31.54 17.21
C VAL A 134 -22.78 -30.96 17.49
N VAL A 135 -23.10 -29.82 16.93
CA VAL A 135 -24.35 -29.09 17.21
C VAL A 135 -25.61 -29.87 16.84
N PRO A 136 -25.69 -30.61 15.72
CA PRO A 136 -26.85 -31.43 15.40
C PRO A 136 -27.10 -32.59 16.39
N THR A 137 -26.06 -33.15 16.98
CA THR A 137 -26.23 -34.21 18.00
C THR A 137 -26.89 -33.68 19.25
N PHE A 138 -26.56 -32.46 19.68
CA PHE A 138 -27.22 -31.79 20.79
C PHE A 138 -28.69 -31.44 20.46
N GLU A 139 -28.95 -30.99 19.24
CA GLU A 139 -30.33 -30.70 18.81
C GLU A 139 -31.24 -31.94 18.92
N MET A 140 -30.77 -33.10 18.50
CA MET A 140 -31.52 -34.38 18.63
C MET A 140 -31.77 -34.76 20.09
N LEU A 141 -30.75 -34.58 20.97
CA LEU A 141 -30.88 -34.85 22.40
C LEU A 141 -31.90 -33.95 23.07
N TYR A 142 -31.93 -32.68 22.73
CA TYR A 142 -32.90 -31.72 23.29
C TYR A 142 -34.33 -31.98 22.82
N GLN A 143 -34.52 -32.31 21.54
CA GLN A 143 -35.83 -32.65 21.00
C GLN A 143 -36.39 -33.90 21.67
N SER A 144 -35.55 -34.89 22.02
CA SER A 144 -36.00 -36.09 22.75
C SER A 144 -36.33 -35.84 24.22
N SER A 145 -35.75 -34.79 24.84
CA SER A 145 -35.95 -34.44 26.25
C SER A 145 -37.07 -33.45 26.50
N GLY A 146 -37.71 -32.91 25.45
CA GLY A 146 -38.82 -31.97 25.56
C GLY A 146 -38.45 -30.59 26.13
N VAL A 147 -37.15 -30.26 26.25
CA VAL A 147 -36.63 -29.00 26.80
C VAL A 147 -36.30 -28.04 25.67
N GLU A 148 -36.71 -26.77 25.80
CA GLU A 148 -36.36 -25.74 24.81
C GLU A 148 -34.86 -25.38 24.85
N LEU A 149 -34.27 -25.24 23.68
CA LEU A 149 -32.87 -24.83 23.53
C LEU A 149 -32.70 -23.37 24.03
N PRO A 150 -31.58 -23.05 24.72
CA PRO A 150 -31.22 -21.68 25.07
C PRO A 150 -31.15 -20.77 23.85
N ILE A 151 -31.52 -19.50 24.01
CA ILE A 151 -31.63 -18.51 22.92
C ILE A 151 -30.28 -18.35 22.17
N ILE A 152 -29.16 -18.40 22.87
CA ILE A 152 -27.81 -18.31 22.27
C ILE A 152 -27.57 -19.49 21.32
N THR A 153 -27.88 -20.72 21.78
CA THR A 153 -27.73 -21.94 20.96
C THR A 153 -28.66 -21.92 19.76
N GLN A 154 -29.92 -21.48 19.92
CA GLN A 154 -30.84 -21.30 18.81
C GLN A 154 -30.32 -20.34 17.75
N ARG A 155 -29.72 -19.19 18.15
CA ARG A 155 -29.14 -18.21 17.22
C ARG A 155 -27.92 -18.77 16.49
N VAL A 156 -27.06 -19.49 17.19
CA VAL A 156 -25.87 -20.13 16.58
C VAL A 156 -26.30 -21.18 15.55
N LEU A 157 -27.32 -22.01 15.88
CA LEU A 157 -27.94 -22.97 14.98
C LEU A 157 -28.54 -22.29 13.73
N ALA A 158 -29.34 -21.26 13.94
CA ALA A 158 -29.95 -20.50 12.84
C ALA A 158 -28.88 -19.89 11.91
N PHE A 159 -27.81 -19.35 12.48
CA PHE A 159 -26.69 -18.81 11.72
C PHE A 159 -25.94 -19.90 10.94
N SER A 160 -25.69 -21.07 11.56
CA SER A 160 -25.09 -22.23 10.91
C SER A 160 -25.92 -22.70 9.73
N ARG A 161 -27.21 -22.94 9.94
CA ARG A 161 -28.16 -23.36 8.90
C ARG A 161 -28.25 -22.31 7.78
N PHE A 162 -28.21 -21.02 8.12
CA PHE A 162 -28.19 -19.94 7.13
C PHE A 162 -26.92 -19.99 6.28
N LEU A 163 -25.72 -20.12 6.88
CA LEU A 163 -24.46 -20.21 6.15
C LEU A 163 -24.39 -21.42 5.21
N LEU A 164 -24.91 -22.57 5.65
CA LEU A 164 -24.92 -23.79 4.86
C LEU A 164 -26.08 -23.84 3.85
N SER A 165 -27.04 -22.93 3.96
CA SER A 165 -28.18 -22.85 3.05
C SER A 165 -27.79 -22.25 1.70
N LYS A 166 -28.55 -22.57 0.63
CA LYS A 166 -28.42 -21.90 -0.68
C LYS A 166 -28.56 -20.36 -0.56
N ARG A 167 -29.37 -19.87 0.40
CA ARG A 167 -29.54 -18.42 0.66
C ARG A 167 -28.26 -17.79 1.19
N GLY A 168 -27.55 -18.44 2.12
CA GLY A 168 -26.26 -17.98 2.62
C GLY A 168 -25.21 -17.88 1.52
N GLY A 169 -25.15 -18.87 0.61
CA GLY A 169 -24.28 -18.82 -0.57
C GLY A 169 -24.58 -17.62 -1.47
N TRP A 170 -25.85 -17.33 -1.75
CA TRP A 170 -26.24 -16.15 -2.53
C TRP A 170 -25.88 -14.83 -1.83
N VAL A 171 -26.03 -14.74 -0.51
CA VAL A 171 -25.62 -13.53 0.25
C VAL A 171 -24.11 -13.29 0.13
N LEU A 172 -23.28 -14.33 0.22
CA LEU A 172 -21.83 -14.19 0.00
C LEU A 172 -21.52 -13.71 -1.42
N ILE A 173 -22.18 -14.25 -2.44
CA ILE A 173 -22.01 -13.82 -3.83
C ILE A 173 -22.43 -12.34 -3.99
N TYR A 174 -23.58 -11.94 -3.45
CA TYR A 174 -24.02 -10.55 -3.48
C TYR A 174 -23.06 -9.62 -2.74
N LEU A 175 -22.50 -10.03 -1.60
CA LEU A 175 -21.50 -9.26 -0.87
C LEU A 175 -20.24 -9.05 -1.69
N ILE A 176 -19.74 -10.10 -2.34
CA ILE A 176 -18.57 -10.02 -3.23
C ILE A 176 -18.87 -9.10 -4.42
N LEU A 177 -20.02 -9.27 -5.07
CA LEU A 177 -20.46 -8.40 -6.18
C LEU A 177 -20.61 -6.94 -5.74
N PHE A 178 -21.16 -6.69 -4.54
CA PHE A 178 -21.27 -5.36 -3.96
C PHE A 178 -19.91 -4.73 -3.72
N ILE A 179 -18.95 -5.47 -3.14
CA ILE A 179 -17.57 -4.99 -2.92
C ILE A 179 -16.88 -4.68 -4.26
N VAL A 180 -17.05 -5.54 -5.25
CA VAL A 180 -16.48 -5.34 -6.59
C VAL A 180 -17.12 -4.13 -7.29
N SER A 181 -18.46 -4.01 -7.27
CA SER A 181 -19.18 -2.88 -7.88
C SER A 181 -18.82 -1.55 -7.20
N MET A 182 -18.78 -1.53 -5.86
CA MET A 182 -18.32 -0.37 -5.10
C MET A 182 -16.90 0.05 -5.51
N ARG A 183 -16.00 -0.92 -5.67
CA ARG A 183 -14.61 -0.64 -6.10
C ARG A 183 -14.54 -0.07 -7.52
N ILE A 184 -15.44 -0.50 -8.42
CA ILE A 184 -15.54 0.01 -9.79
C ILE A 184 -16.11 1.44 -9.79
N VAL A 185 -17.19 1.69 -9.03
CA VAL A 185 -17.81 3.02 -8.91
C VAL A 185 -16.81 4.03 -8.32
N LEU A 186 -16.10 3.65 -7.26
CA LEU A 186 -15.08 4.49 -6.65
C LEU A 186 -13.92 4.84 -7.59
N ARG A 187 -13.60 3.94 -8.53
CA ARG A 187 -12.56 4.21 -9.53
C ARG A 187 -13.03 5.12 -10.67
N ARG A 188 -14.34 5.22 -10.92
CA ARG A 188 -14.90 5.99 -12.03
C ARG A 188 -15.31 7.42 -11.65
N SER A 189 -15.58 7.69 -10.37
CA SER A 189 -16.03 9.00 -9.90
C SER A 189 -14.91 9.72 -9.15
N ASP A 190 -14.32 10.74 -9.76
CA ASP A 190 -13.28 11.57 -9.14
C ASP A 190 -13.80 12.31 -7.90
N TYR A 191 -15.08 12.70 -7.89
CA TYR A 191 -15.71 13.34 -6.73
C TYR A 191 -15.78 12.42 -5.51
N LEU A 192 -16.30 11.20 -5.69
CA LEU A 192 -16.38 10.19 -4.61
C LEU A 192 -14.99 9.80 -4.13
N ARG A 193 -14.05 9.65 -5.04
CA ARG A 193 -12.65 9.35 -4.73
C ARG A 193 -12.04 10.45 -3.85
N ASN A 194 -12.23 11.71 -4.20
CA ASN A 194 -11.72 12.83 -3.40
C ASN A 194 -12.34 12.87 -2.00
N GLN A 195 -13.64 12.62 -1.87
CA GLN A 195 -14.31 12.57 -0.56
C GLN A 195 -13.77 11.44 0.32
N ILE A 196 -13.56 10.27 -0.26
CA ILE A 196 -13.02 9.11 0.45
C ILE A 196 -11.56 9.35 0.80
N ASP A 197 -10.75 9.83 -0.14
CA ASP A 197 -9.35 10.15 0.06
C ASP A 197 -9.17 11.17 1.20
N ARG A 198 -10.06 12.17 1.28
CA ARG A 198 -10.09 13.13 2.39
C ARG A 198 -10.50 12.51 3.73
N LYS A 199 -11.51 11.58 3.72
CA LYS A 199 -11.96 10.91 4.95
C LYS A 199 -10.92 9.93 5.48
N ILE A 200 -10.21 9.21 4.61
CA ILE A 200 -9.14 8.29 4.99
C ILE A 200 -8.02 9.02 5.75
N LEU A 201 -7.69 10.25 5.36
CA LEU A 201 -6.70 11.05 6.07
C LEU A 201 -7.12 11.45 7.49
N LYS A 202 -8.43 11.37 7.82
CA LYS A 202 -8.95 11.65 9.17
C LYS A 202 -9.00 10.41 10.08
N ILE A 203 -8.78 9.22 9.52
CA ILE A 203 -8.77 7.98 10.32
C ILE A 203 -7.47 7.97 11.16
N PRO A 204 -7.55 7.86 12.49
CA PRO A 204 -6.36 7.77 13.33
C PRO A 204 -5.48 6.61 12.89
N MET A 205 -4.19 6.70 13.07
CA MET A 205 -3.13 5.78 12.60
C MET A 205 -3.00 5.70 11.06
N VAL A 206 -4.09 5.50 10.30
CA VAL A 206 -4.03 5.36 8.83
C VAL A 206 -3.75 6.69 8.17
N GLY A 207 -4.49 7.74 8.53
CA GLY A 207 -4.30 9.09 8.00
C GLY A 207 -2.91 9.64 8.34
N GLU A 208 -2.49 9.43 9.58
CA GLU A 208 -1.17 9.85 10.04
C GLU A 208 -0.04 9.11 9.30
N LEU A 209 -0.17 7.79 9.09
CA LEU A 209 0.79 7.02 8.29
C LEU A 209 0.85 7.52 6.84
N LEU A 210 -0.30 7.81 6.22
CA LEU A 210 -0.36 8.33 4.86
C LEU A 210 0.28 9.70 4.72
N LEU A 211 0.01 10.63 5.65
CA LEU A 211 0.62 11.96 5.66
C LEU A 211 2.12 11.91 5.95
N THR A 212 2.57 11.07 6.89
CA THR A 212 4.00 10.86 7.15
C THR A 212 4.70 10.28 5.92
N SER A 213 4.08 9.28 5.26
CA SER A 213 4.61 8.71 4.01
C SER A 213 4.64 9.73 2.87
N PHE A 214 3.64 10.62 2.81
CA PHE A 214 3.64 11.74 1.87
C PHE A 214 4.81 12.69 2.16
N ASN A 215 5.01 13.12 3.42
CA ASN A 215 6.10 14.02 3.81
C ASN A 215 7.48 13.41 3.52
N ALA A 216 7.67 12.10 3.80
CA ALA A 216 8.89 11.39 3.45
C ALA A 216 9.13 11.42 1.93
N GLY A 217 8.14 10.96 1.14
CA GLY A 217 8.26 10.88 -0.30
C GLY A 217 8.40 12.25 -0.98
N PHE A 218 7.63 13.25 -0.54
CA PHE A 218 7.73 14.61 -1.04
C PHE A 218 9.13 15.19 -0.80
N SER A 219 9.60 15.15 0.43
CA SER A 219 10.89 15.71 0.81
C SER A 219 12.05 15.02 0.08
N GLN A 220 12.05 13.71 0.00
CA GLN A 220 13.07 12.94 -0.71
C GLN A 220 13.06 13.22 -2.21
N VAL A 221 11.89 13.08 -2.88
CA VAL A 221 11.79 13.21 -4.34
C VAL A 221 12.09 14.64 -4.79
N VAL A 222 11.46 15.63 -4.14
CA VAL A 222 11.67 17.03 -4.48
C VAL A 222 13.10 17.44 -4.15
N GLY A 223 13.66 16.97 -3.02
CA GLY A 223 15.06 17.21 -2.65
C GLY A 223 16.05 16.72 -3.70
N VAL A 224 15.87 15.49 -4.19
CA VAL A 224 16.72 14.90 -5.26
C VAL A 224 16.58 15.67 -6.58
N MET A 225 15.36 16.08 -6.94
CA MET A 225 15.14 16.89 -8.15
C MET A 225 15.82 18.26 -8.05
N LEU A 226 15.71 18.93 -6.90
CA LEU A 226 16.41 20.21 -6.64
C LEU A 226 17.94 20.04 -6.67
N ALA A 227 18.47 18.99 -6.06
CA ALA A 227 19.89 18.65 -6.12
C ALA A 227 20.38 18.39 -7.55
N SER A 228 19.46 17.98 -8.43
CA SER A 228 19.72 17.81 -9.87
C SER A 228 19.58 19.09 -10.70
N GLY A 229 19.26 20.22 -10.04
CA GLY A 229 19.14 21.52 -10.70
C GLY A 229 17.74 21.83 -11.26
N ILE A 230 16.74 21.02 -10.92
CA ILE A 230 15.36 21.25 -11.37
C ILE A 230 14.71 22.31 -10.48
N PRO A 231 14.07 23.34 -11.07
CA PRO A 231 13.35 24.35 -10.29
C PRO A 231 12.26 23.78 -9.41
N LEU A 232 12.05 24.33 -8.21
CA LEU A 232 11.10 23.85 -7.21
C LEU A 232 9.69 23.64 -7.77
N VAL A 233 9.18 24.60 -8.50
CA VAL A 233 7.84 24.54 -9.13
C VAL A 233 7.72 23.33 -10.07
N LYS A 234 8.76 23.08 -10.88
CA LYS A 234 8.80 21.95 -11.80
C LYS A 234 8.92 20.60 -11.05
N ALA A 235 9.72 20.55 -9.99
CA ALA A 235 9.85 19.36 -9.15
C ALA A 235 8.51 19.00 -8.48
N ILE A 236 7.79 19.98 -7.95
CA ILE A 236 6.45 19.77 -7.38
C ILE A 236 5.47 19.29 -8.46
N GLN A 237 5.49 19.87 -9.66
CA GLN A 237 4.66 19.45 -10.80
C GLN A 237 4.88 17.97 -11.14
N LEU A 238 6.11 17.54 -11.20
CA LEU A 238 6.46 16.14 -11.51
C LEU A 238 6.04 15.19 -10.37
N TYR A 239 6.23 15.61 -9.12
CA TYR A 239 5.83 14.82 -7.97
C TYR A 239 4.30 14.66 -7.88
N GLU A 240 3.52 15.71 -8.12
CA GLU A 240 2.05 15.67 -8.08
C GLU A 240 1.45 14.61 -9.03
N MET A 241 2.13 14.33 -10.16
CA MET A 241 1.68 13.30 -11.12
C MET A 241 1.71 11.89 -10.52
N GLY A 242 2.58 11.65 -9.55
CA GLY A 242 2.75 10.36 -8.88
C GLY A 242 1.90 10.16 -7.64
N VAL A 243 1.28 11.22 -7.11
CA VAL A 243 0.49 11.19 -5.88
C VAL A 243 -0.84 10.48 -6.13
N ALA A 244 -1.09 9.42 -5.35
CA ALA A 244 -2.28 8.59 -5.50
C ALA A 244 -3.53 9.19 -4.85
N ASN A 245 -3.37 9.86 -3.71
CA ASN A 245 -4.47 10.50 -2.97
C ASN A 245 -4.88 11.78 -3.67
N THR A 246 -6.13 11.83 -4.14
CA THR A 246 -6.66 12.95 -4.93
C THR A 246 -6.71 14.25 -4.13
N HIS A 247 -7.01 14.19 -2.83
CA HIS A 247 -7.04 15.38 -1.98
C HIS A 247 -5.64 15.97 -1.80
N VAL A 248 -4.63 15.15 -1.49
CA VAL A 248 -3.23 15.59 -1.38
C VAL A 248 -2.73 16.16 -2.71
N LYS A 249 -3.10 15.53 -3.82
CA LYS A 249 -2.77 16.02 -5.16
C LYS A 249 -3.34 17.44 -5.41
N GLN A 250 -4.60 17.69 -5.05
CA GLN A 250 -5.22 19.01 -5.18
C GLN A 250 -4.51 20.06 -4.34
N GLN A 251 -4.08 19.72 -3.13
CA GLN A 251 -3.30 20.61 -2.28
C GLN A 251 -1.94 20.96 -2.92
N LEU A 252 -1.27 19.98 -3.55
CA LEU A 252 -0.01 20.23 -4.28
C LEU A 252 -0.21 21.13 -5.51
N VAL A 253 -1.30 20.94 -6.27
CA VAL A 253 -1.65 21.83 -7.39
C VAL A 253 -1.84 23.27 -6.91
N SER A 254 -2.53 23.45 -5.78
CA SER A 254 -2.72 24.78 -5.17
C SER A 254 -1.40 25.38 -4.68
N LEU A 255 -0.54 24.56 -4.05
CA LEU A 255 0.80 24.97 -3.63
C LEU A 255 1.64 25.44 -4.83
N ARG A 256 1.68 24.63 -5.89
CA ARG A 256 2.41 24.97 -7.12
C ARG A 256 1.93 26.29 -7.73
N ALA A 257 0.60 26.45 -7.89
CA ALA A 257 0.03 27.66 -8.44
C ALA A 257 0.35 28.92 -7.61
N ALA A 258 0.48 28.81 -6.30
CA ALA A 258 0.89 29.89 -5.43
C ALA A 258 2.39 30.23 -5.59
N LEU A 259 3.24 29.21 -5.66
CA LEU A 259 4.68 29.38 -5.93
C LEU A 259 4.96 30.02 -7.30
N GLU A 260 4.15 29.69 -8.32
CA GLU A 260 4.22 30.32 -9.65
C GLU A 260 3.91 31.83 -9.60
N ARG A 261 3.13 32.28 -8.62
CA ARG A 261 2.86 33.71 -8.36
C ARG A 261 3.94 34.43 -7.55
N GLY A 262 4.92 33.66 -7.05
CA GLY A 262 6.00 34.18 -6.22
C GLY A 262 5.73 34.15 -4.72
N ASP A 263 4.69 33.44 -4.26
CA ASP A 263 4.41 33.29 -2.83
C ASP A 263 5.52 32.43 -2.16
N SER A 264 5.79 32.68 -0.85
CA SER A 264 6.75 31.90 -0.07
C SER A 264 6.32 30.46 0.06
N PHE A 265 7.26 29.53 -0.13
CA PHE A 265 7.01 28.09 -0.01
C PHE A 265 6.47 27.72 1.36
N TYR A 266 7.11 28.21 2.43
CA TYR A 266 6.66 27.98 3.79
C TYR A 266 5.25 28.50 4.05
N SER A 267 4.97 29.74 3.64
CA SER A 267 3.67 30.38 3.91
C SER A 267 2.52 29.58 3.27
N VAL A 268 2.71 29.14 2.03
CA VAL A 268 1.68 28.35 1.32
C VAL A 268 1.62 26.92 1.84
N ALA A 269 2.76 26.27 2.08
CA ALA A 269 2.79 24.90 2.62
C ALA A 269 2.05 24.81 3.96
N LYS A 270 2.18 25.81 4.82
CA LYS A 270 1.49 25.90 6.12
C LYS A 270 -0.04 25.89 5.99
N THR A 271 -0.59 26.44 4.92
CA THR A 271 -2.05 26.49 4.71
C THR A 271 -2.62 25.18 4.18
N GLN A 272 -1.79 24.28 3.62
CA GLN A 272 -2.25 23.08 2.93
C GLN A 272 -2.60 21.89 3.88
N ASN A 273 -2.26 21.95 5.16
CA ASN A 273 -2.56 20.91 6.17
C ASN A 273 -2.15 19.47 5.77
N ILE A 274 -1.19 19.33 4.85
CA ILE A 274 -0.62 18.04 4.42
C ILE A 274 0.83 17.87 4.88
N PHE A 275 1.47 18.95 5.27
CA PHE A 275 2.83 18.93 5.79
C PHE A 275 2.83 18.81 7.31
N SER A 276 3.76 18.05 7.85
CA SER A 276 3.99 17.97 9.30
C SER A 276 4.67 19.25 9.83
N ASP A 277 4.53 19.52 11.13
CA ASP A 277 5.18 20.67 11.76
C ASP A 277 6.71 20.62 11.58
N VAL A 278 7.31 19.43 11.63
CA VAL A 278 8.74 19.23 11.39
C VAL A 278 9.11 19.59 9.94
N ALA A 279 8.31 19.13 8.96
CA ALA A 279 8.54 19.46 7.56
C ALA A 279 8.41 20.98 7.33
N LEU A 280 7.39 21.63 7.90
CA LEU A 280 7.18 23.08 7.81
C LEU A 280 8.34 23.87 8.43
N THR A 281 8.81 23.44 9.60
CA THR A 281 9.97 24.08 10.25
C THR A 281 11.21 23.99 9.38
N LEU A 282 11.51 22.79 8.84
CA LEU A 282 12.65 22.57 7.96
C LEU A 282 12.53 23.37 6.64
N ILE A 283 11.33 23.41 6.04
CA ILE A 283 11.08 24.22 4.84
C ILE A 283 11.33 25.70 5.13
N SER A 284 10.83 26.23 6.25
CA SER A 284 11.06 27.62 6.66
C SER A 284 12.56 27.93 6.77
N VAL A 285 13.30 27.09 7.47
CA VAL A 285 14.77 27.26 7.61
C VAL A 285 15.47 27.18 6.26
N GLY A 286 15.08 26.23 5.43
CA GLY A 286 15.67 26.01 4.10
C GLY A 286 15.40 27.16 3.14
N GLU A 287 14.19 27.73 3.19
CA GLU A 287 13.81 28.88 2.35
C GLU A 287 14.59 30.14 2.72
N VAL A 288 14.67 30.45 4.03
CA VAL A 288 15.43 31.62 4.53
C VAL A 288 16.93 31.48 4.29
N SER A 289 17.49 30.28 4.49
CA SER A 289 18.93 30.05 4.34
C SER A 289 19.37 29.73 2.90
N GLY A 290 18.44 29.56 1.96
CA GLY A 290 18.73 29.09 0.59
C GLY A 290 19.20 27.63 0.50
N LYS A 291 19.05 26.84 1.57
CA LYS A 291 19.52 25.44 1.67
C LYS A 291 18.39 24.42 1.59
N LEU A 292 17.39 24.65 0.73
CA LEU A 292 16.22 23.76 0.59
C LEU A 292 16.60 22.29 0.34
N VAL A 293 17.61 22.03 -0.47
CA VAL A 293 18.07 20.65 -0.76
C VAL A 293 18.45 19.91 0.52
N ALA A 294 19.30 20.52 1.35
CA ALA A 294 19.80 19.88 2.58
C ALA A 294 18.69 19.65 3.61
N VAL A 295 17.76 20.60 3.77
CA VAL A 295 16.67 20.46 4.74
C VAL A 295 15.60 19.47 4.25
N LEU A 296 15.35 19.38 2.94
CA LEU A 296 14.44 18.39 2.37
C LEU A 296 15.02 16.97 2.50
N ASP A 297 16.31 16.78 2.26
CA ASP A 297 16.98 15.49 2.48
C ASP A 297 16.84 15.04 3.95
N ARG A 298 17.09 15.96 4.90
CA ARG A 298 16.91 15.70 6.33
C ARG A 298 15.47 15.41 6.71
N SER A 299 14.52 16.17 6.16
CA SER A 299 13.07 15.96 6.36
C SER A 299 12.65 14.60 5.81
N GLY A 300 13.14 14.23 4.64
CA GLY A 300 12.84 12.95 3.99
C GLY A 300 13.29 11.76 4.82
N SER A 301 14.54 11.76 5.28
CA SER A 301 15.10 10.72 6.14
C SER A 301 14.34 10.60 7.46
N TYR A 302 14.10 11.72 8.14
CA TYR A 302 13.34 11.74 9.39
C TYR A 302 11.95 11.14 9.26
N HIS A 303 11.18 11.52 8.22
CA HIS A 303 9.85 11.00 8.02
C HIS A 303 9.85 9.53 7.56
N ALA A 304 10.87 9.08 6.82
CA ALA A 304 11.02 7.67 6.44
C ALA A 304 11.21 6.76 7.66
N ASP A 305 12.02 7.19 8.63
CA ASP A 305 12.21 6.48 9.89
C ASP A 305 10.89 6.38 10.67
N ILE A 306 10.11 7.48 10.74
CA ILE A 306 8.79 7.47 11.39
C ILE A 306 7.80 6.55 10.65
N VAL A 307 7.81 6.53 9.32
CA VAL A 307 6.98 5.60 8.54
C VAL A 307 7.27 4.16 8.93
N THR A 308 8.56 3.80 9.04
CA THR A 308 8.97 2.45 9.44
C THR A 308 8.46 2.11 10.83
N GLN A 309 8.66 2.99 11.81
CA GLN A 309 8.17 2.81 13.18
C GLN A 309 6.64 2.66 13.25
N LYS A 310 5.88 3.47 12.47
CA LYS A 310 4.41 3.37 12.42
C LYS A 310 3.93 2.08 11.76
N VAL A 311 4.61 1.61 10.73
CA VAL A 311 4.31 0.32 10.10
C VAL A 311 4.56 -0.82 11.08
N ASP A 312 5.67 -0.79 11.81
CA ASP A 312 5.98 -1.82 12.82
C ASP A 312 4.98 -1.81 13.97
N ALA A 313 4.59 -0.62 14.47
CA ALA A 313 3.53 -0.48 15.47
C ALA A 313 2.19 -1.03 14.98
N PHE A 314 1.82 -0.78 13.72
CA PHE A 314 0.60 -1.31 13.11
C PHE A 314 0.64 -2.84 13.01
N ILE A 315 1.79 -3.40 12.64
CA ILE A 315 2.01 -4.85 12.60
C ILE A 315 1.88 -5.47 14.00
N ALA A 316 2.43 -4.83 15.03
CA ALA A 316 2.38 -5.31 16.40
C ALA A 316 0.95 -5.38 16.97
N LEU A 317 0.01 -4.59 16.46
CA LEU A 317 -1.41 -4.64 16.87
C LEU A 317 -2.16 -5.84 16.28
N ILE A 318 -1.64 -6.48 15.25
CA ILE A 318 -2.32 -7.61 14.59
C ILE A 318 -2.41 -8.81 15.54
N ASP A 319 -1.37 -9.09 16.32
CA ASP A 319 -1.32 -10.24 17.22
C ASP A 319 -2.36 -10.13 18.36
N PRO A 320 -2.46 -9.03 19.14
CA PRO A 320 -3.50 -8.88 20.17
C PRO A 320 -4.92 -8.91 19.59
N LEU A 321 -5.15 -8.25 18.43
CA LEU A 321 -6.47 -8.27 17.78
C LEU A 321 -6.85 -9.68 17.33
N SER A 322 -5.90 -10.44 16.80
CA SER A 322 -6.13 -11.83 16.40
C SER A 322 -6.48 -12.70 17.60
N LEU A 323 -5.80 -12.53 18.73
CA LEU A 323 -6.06 -13.27 19.94
C LEU A 323 -7.46 -12.97 20.51
N ILE A 324 -7.85 -11.69 20.56
CA ILE A 324 -9.20 -11.27 21.01
C ILE A 324 -10.27 -11.86 20.06
N PHE A 325 -10.06 -11.78 18.76
CA PHE A 325 -11.01 -12.30 17.77
C PHE A 325 -11.19 -13.81 17.89
N ILE A 326 -10.10 -14.57 18.00
CA ILE A 326 -10.13 -16.03 18.14
C ILE A 326 -10.73 -16.42 19.49
N GLY A 327 -10.29 -15.78 20.60
CA GLY A 327 -10.83 -16.01 21.91
C GLY A 327 -12.33 -15.73 22.00
N GLY A 328 -12.78 -14.67 21.33
CA GLY A 328 -14.21 -14.37 21.19
C GLY A 328 -15.00 -15.46 20.47
N ILE A 329 -14.48 -15.95 19.32
CA ILE A 329 -15.12 -17.06 18.58
C ILE A 329 -15.19 -18.32 19.44
N VAL A 330 -14.06 -18.72 20.03
CA VAL A 330 -13.99 -19.91 20.88
C VAL A 330 -14.89 -19.75 22.10
N GLY A 331 -14.91 -18.59 22.74
CA GLY A 331 -15.79 -18.31 23.87
C GLY A 331 -17.28 -18.44 23.51
N VAL A 332 -17.71 -17.89 22.38
CA VAL A 332 -19.10 -18.03 21.90
C VAL A 332 -19.44 -19.51 21.66
N ILE A 333 -18.53 -20.28 21.06
CA ILE A 333 -18.73 -21.71 20.80
C ILE A 333 -18.87 -22.47 22.12
N LEU A 334 -17.96 -22.24 23.08
CA LEU A 334 -18.02 -22.90 24.39
C LEU A 334 -19.33 -22.59 25.12
N VAL A 335 -19.72 -21.34 25.17
CA VAL A 335 -21.00 -20.94 25.79
C VAL A 335 -22.18 -21.60 25.07
N ALA A 336 -22.20 -21.64 23.74
CA ALA A 336 -23.27 -22.27 22.97
C ALA A 336 -23.37 -23.78 23.19
N LEU A 337 -22.24 -24.46 23.48
CA LEU A 337 -22.20 -25.92 23.76
C LEU A 337 -22.50 -26.24 25.23
N TYR A 338 -21.94 -25.49 26.19
CA TYR A 338 -22.05 -25.82 27.61
C TYR A 338 -23.36 -25.33 28.22
N LEU A 339 -23.92 -24.17 27.76
CA LEU A 339 -25.19 -23.65 28.29
C LEU A 339 -26.32 -24.67 28.24
N PRO A 340 -26.52 -25.40 27.13
CA PRO A 340 -27.46 -26.49 27.08
C PRO A 340 -27.22 -27.59 28.14
N MET A 341 -25.96 -28.03 28.30
CA MET A 341 -25.63 -29.10 29.27
C MET A 341 -25.96 -28.69 30.70
N PHE A 342 -25.74 -27.44 31.09
CA PHE A 342 -26.07 -26.92 32.42
C PHE A 342 -27.60 -26.81 32.62
N SER A 343 -28.33 -26.43 31.58
CA SER A 343 -29.80 -26.32 31.69
C SER A 343 -30.52 -27.69 31.83
N MET A 344 -29.93 -28.74 31.21
CA MET A 344 -30.45 -30.10 31.44
C MET A 344 -30.17 -30.62 32.87
N GLY A 345 -28.97 -30.29 33.43
CA GLY A 345 -28.65 -30.68 34.81
C GLY A 345 -29.48 -29.99 35.90
N MET A 346 -30.11 -28.87 35.59
CA MET A 346 -31.04 -28.15 36.53
C MET A 346 -32.52 -28.57 36.34
N ALA A 347 -32.83 -29.31 35.31
CA ALA A 347 -34.21 -29.80 35.02
C ALA A 347 -34.49 -31.22 35.55
N ILE A 348 -33.47 -31.88 36.13
CA ILE A 348 -33.54 -33.15 36.85
C ILE A 348 -33.56 -32.85 38.36
#